data_e145dea4a9c01a5482ee75f85ba1cbe9
#
_entry.id   e145dea4a9c01a5482ee75f85ba1cbe9
#
_cell.length_a   1.000
_cell.length_b   1.000
_cell.length_c   1.000
_cell.angle_alpha   90.00
_cell.angle_beta   90.00
_cell.angle_gamma   90.00
#
_symmetry.space_group_name_H-M   'P 1'
#
loop_
_entity.id
_entity.type
_entity.pdbx_description
1 polymer ?
#
loop_
_entity_poly.entity_id
_entity_poly.type
_entity_poly.pdbx_seq_one_letter_code
_entity_poly.pdbx_strand_id
1 'polypeptide(L)'
;MIFIRSAVALFLLLLLAGCFGGKLTGKEPAELRDFKPAASMEVRWKRYVGEAGNAGLQPAVTRDAIYVANAAGELFRLDPISGKKVWTVDSGFKISGAVGAGDGLVVVGGLKSELAAFDEDGKLLWITRVSSEVLSAPQIADGMVVVRSSDGRIAALSAQDGKRQWLYERATPTLIVRNHAGVVIQRGVVYAGFAAGKLAAISLSNGAVIWESAVSQPRGNTELERISDITSLPAVDNESVCAVAFQGRMACFDSKQGAMLWSRELSSDKGLTLQRNYLYVSDAEGTVLAVDKASGSTLWKNDQLFMRQVSAPFVLEKYVVVGDFEGRLHVMSREDGSLVARIKTDGSPILFAPAALGKGLLLQTRDGAIYSIEIN
;
A
#
# COMPACT_ATOMS: atom_id res chain seq x y z
N MET A 1 -35.24 -57.68 20.50
CA MET A 1 -35.37 -56.21 20.44
C MET A 1 -34.04 -55.44 20.72
N ILE A 2 -33.02 -56.02 21.33
CA ILE A 2 -31.74 -55.38 21.64
C ILE A 2 -30.84 -55.24 20.38
N PHE A 3 -30.83 -56.25 19.48
CA PHE A 3 -30.00 -56.24 18.25
C PHE A 3 -30.40 -55.16 17.23
N ILE A 4 -31.68 -54.79 17.15
CA ILE A 4 -32.18 -53.79 16.19
C ILE A 4 -31.77 -52.35 16.67
N ARG A 5 -31.74 -52.13 18.00
CA ARG A 5 -31.32 -50.82 18.55
C ARG A 5 -29.81 -50.54 18.34
N SER A 6 -28.98 -51.59 18.40
CA SER A 6 -27.53 -51.44 18.15
C SER A 6 -27.20 -51.20 16.69
N ALA A 7 -27.95 -51.80 15.74
CA ALA A 7 -27.74 -51.57 14.31
C ALA A 7 -28.17 -50.17 13.87
N VAL A 8 -29.24 -49.61 14.45
CA VAL A 8 -29.69 -48.24 14.15
C VAL A 8 -28.73 -47.20 14.73
N ALA A 9 -28.16 -47.43 15.91
CA ALA A 9 -27.16 -46.53 16.50
C ALA A 9 -25.84 -46.52 15.69
N LEU A 10 -25.43 -47.66 15.16
CA LEU A 10 -24.21 -47.75 14.30
C LEU A 10 -24.44 -47.09 12.95
N PHE A 11 -25.63 -47.16 12.39
CA PHE A 11 -25.98 -46.49 11.12
C PHE A 11 -26.11 -44.98 11.27
N LEU A 12 -26.59 -44.47 12.43
CA LEU A 12 -26.59 -43.03 12.70
C LEU A 12 -25.17 -42.46 12.95
N LEU A 13 -24.26 -43.23 13.51
CA LEU A 13 -22.85 -42.82 13.69
C LEU A 13 -22.08 -42.74 12.37
N LEU A 14 -22.43 -43.58 11.38
CA LEU A 14 -21.85 -43.55 10.05
C LEU A 14 -22.34 -42.36 9.19
N LEU A 15 -23.55 -41.84 9.46
CA LEU A 15 -24.08 -40.64 8.79
C LEU A 15 -23.46 -39.32 9.31
N LEU A 16 -22.89 -39.30 10.49
CA LEU A 16 -22.21 -38.13 11.05
C LEU A 16 -20.74 -38.01 10.62
N ALA A 17 -20.14 -39.08 10.10
CA ALA A 17 -18.76 -39.03 9.56
C ALA A 17 -18.65 -38.43 8.15
N GLY A 18 -19.76 -38.20 7.46
CA GLY A 18 -19.80 -37.68 6.07
C GLY A 18 -19.66 -36.16 5.92
N CYS A 19 -19.69 -35.38 7.00
CA CYS A 19 -19.69 -33.91 6.90
C CYS A 19 -18.35 -33.21 7.19
N PHE A 20 -17.26 -33.94 7.41
CA PHE A 20 -15.95 -33.35 7.74
C PHE A 20 -14.92 -33.36 6.59
N GLY A 21 -15.35 -33.49 5.35
CA GLY A 21 -14.47 -33.52 4.20
C GLY A 21 -14.78 -32.45 3.14
N GLY A 22 -15.49 -31.40 3.45
CA GLY A 22 -15.63 -30.24 2.55
C GLY A 22 -14.29 -29.51 2.50
N LYS A 23 -13.45 -29.76 1.47
CA LYS A 23 -12.43 -28.81 1.07
C LYS A 23 -13.15 -27.48 0.91
N LEU A 24 -12.79 -26.49 1.73
CA LEU A 24 -13.12 -25.10 1.44
C LEU A 24 -12.62 -24.85 0.03
N THR A 25 -13.51 -24.69 -0.93
CA THR A 25 -13.20 -24.38 -2.33
C THR A 25 -12.73 -22.92 -2.47
N GLY A 26 -11.76 -22.53 -1.63
CA GLY A 26 -11.00 -21.30 -1.79
C GLY A 26 -9.92 -21.50 -2.87
N LYS A 27 -9.68 -20.49 -3.67
CA LYS A 27 -8.55 -20.48 -4.58
C LYS A 27 -7.25 -20.59 -3.73
N GLU A 28 -6.46 -21.64 -3.93
CA GLU A 28 -5.20 -21.83 -3.21
C GLU A 28 -4.09 -20.98 -3.84
N PRO A 29 -3.15 -20.46 -3.04
CA PRO A 29 -1.97 -19.76 -3.56
C PRO A 29 -1.14 -20.65 -4.47
N ALA A 30 -0.64 -20.09 -5.56
CA ALA A 30 0.20 -20.83 -6.49
C ALA A 30 1.46 -21.33 -5.79
N GLU A 31 1.82 -22.59 -6.07
CA GLU A 31 3.12 -23.15 -5.72
C GLU A 31 4.22 -22.40 -6.47
N LEU A 32 5.29 -22.08 -5.76
CA LEU A 32 6.41 -21.37 -6.36
C LEU A 32 7.27 -22.32 -7.20
N ARG A 33 7.28 -22.09 -8.50
CA ARG A 33 8.12 -22.84 -9.43
C ARG A 33 9.58 -22.41 -9.30
N ASP A 34 10.47 -23.36 -9.53
CA ASP A 34 11.89 -23.06 -9.70
C ASP A 34 12.13 -22.41 -11.06
N PHE A 35 13.09 -21.53 -11.11
CA PHE A 35 13.56 -20.89 -12.34
C PHE A 35 15.08 -20.65 -12.26
N LYS A 36 15.72 -20.49 -13.41
CA LYS A 36 17.14 -20.15 -13.46
C LYS A 36 17.29 -18.64 -13.18
N PRO A 37 17.92 -18.24 -12.05
CA PRO A 37 18.13 -16.82 -11.78
C PRO A 37 18.97 -16.14 -12.87
N ALA A 38 18.52 -14.94 -13.28
CA ALA A 38 19.25 -14.05 -14.20
C ALA A 38 19.76 -12.79 -13.51
N ALA A 39 19.43 -12.64 -12.22
CA ALA A 39 19.93 -11.57 -11.35
C ALA A 39 20.24 -12.15 -9.97
N SER A 40 21.12 -11.48 -9.22
CA SER A 40 21.46 -11.84 -7.84
C SER A 40 20.93 -10.76 -6.89
N MET A 41 20.60 -11.17 -5.67
CA MET A 41 20.14 -10.26 -4.61
C MET A 41 21.07 -10.36 -3.41
N GLU A 42 21.47 -9.22 -2.90
CA GLU A 42 22.35 -9.12 -1.73
C GLU A 42 21.67 -8.33 -0.63
N VAL A 43 21.55 -8.92 0.58
CA VAL A 43 21.11 -8.20 1.78
C VAL A 43 22.29 -7.41 2.32
N ARG A 44 22.28 -6.09 2.16
CA ARG A 44 23.34 -5.21 2.64
C ARG A 44 23.34 -5.11 4.17
N TRP A 45 22.17 -4.97 4.73
CA TRP A 45 21.94 -5.04 6.17
C TRP A 45 20.49 -5.40 6.50
N LYS A 46 20.31 -5.90 7.72
CA LYS A 46 19.02 -6.21 8.33
C LYS A 46 18.94 -5.60 9.71
N ARG A 47 17.77 -5.06 10.10
CA ARG A 47 17.46 -4.57 11.44
C ARG A 47 16.08 -5.02 11.86
N TYR A 48 15.89 -5.13 13.18
CA TYR A 48 14.58 -5.38 13.76
C TYR A 48 14.17 -4.16 14.58
N VAL A 49 12.95 -3.66 14.38
CA VAL A 49 12.44 -2.43 15.00
C VAL A 49 11.17 -2.67 15.81
N GLY A 50 10.75 -3.91 15.99
CA GLY A 50 9.46 -4.26 16.60
C GLY A 50 8.35 -4.41 15.55
N GLU A 51 7.32 -5.18 15.89
CA GLU A 51 6.26 -5.58 14.98
C GLU A 51 5.53 -4.40 14.33
N ALA A 52 5.33 -4.47 13.02
CA ALA A 52 4.43 -3.60 12.28
C ALA A 52 2.97 -4.09 12.40
N GLY A 53 2.76 -5.38 12.60
CA GLY A 53 1.45 -6.01 12.69
C GLY A 53 0.64 -5.80 11.42
N ASN A 54 -0.63 -5.44 11.57
CA ASN A 54 -1.52 -5.09 10.46
C ASN A 54 -1.57 -3.56 10.20
N ALA A 55 -0.69 -2.79 10.82
CA ALA A 55 -0.57 -1.37 10.56
C ALA A 55 0.07 -1.13 9.19
N GLY A 56 -0.32 -0.06 8.52
CA GLY A 56 0.19 0.32 7.21
C GLY A 56 1.61 0.89 7.23
N LEU A 57 2.49 0.30 8.04
CA LEU A 57 3.81 0.85 8.29
C LEU A 57 4.73 0.63 7.09
N GLN A 58 5.26 1.73 6.60
CA GLN A 58 6.29 1.78 5.57
C GLN A 58 7.39 2.73 6.01
N PRO A 59 8.66 2.43 5.73
CA PRO A 59 9.76 3.34 5.97
C PRO A 59 9.63 4.60 5.12
N ALA A 60 10.00 5.75 5.68
CA ALA A 60 10.30 6.95 4.92
C ALA A 60 11.81 7.06 4.70
N VAL A 61 12.22 7.29 3.46
CA VAL A 61 13.62 7.44 3.08
C VAL A 61 13.84 8.88 2.65
N THR A 62 14.74 9.58 3.32
CA THR A 62 15.23 10.88 2.90
C THR A 62 16.69 10.74 2.39
N ARG A 63 17.30 11.83 2.00
CA ARG A 63 18.69 11.83 1.52
C ARG A 63 19.66 11.24 2.54
N ASP A 64 19.47 11.60 3.82
CA ASP A 64 20.48 11.37 4.88
C ASP A 64 19.93 10.48 6.01
N ALA A 65 18.71 9.98 5.92
CA ALA A 65 18.09 9.20 6.97
C ALA A 65 17.03 8.22 6.45
N ILE A 66 16.79 7.19 7.24
CA ILE A 66 15.63 6.31 7.14
C ILE A 66 14.83 6.45 8.42
N TYR A 67 13.54 6.72 8.29
CA TYR A 67 12.61 6.76 9.42
C TYR A 67 11.67 5.57 9.34
N VAL A 68 11.60 4.80 10.42
CA VAL A 68 10.74 3.61 10.53
C VAL A 68 9.98 3.64 11.84
N ALA A 69 8.80 3.04 11.85
CA ALA A 69 7.99 2.95 13.04
C ALA A 69 7.57 1.50 13.32
N ASN A 70 7.20 1.21 14.57
CA ASN A 70 6.50 0.00 14.94
C ASN A 70 5.07 0.29 15.43
N ALA A 71 4.24 -0.74 15.52
CA ALA A 71 2.86 -0.59 15.96
C ALA A 71 2.70 -0.26 17.46
N ALA A 72 3.77 -0.46 18.26
CA ALA A 72 3.76 -0.11 19.68
C ALA A 72 3.82 1.41 19.92
N GLY A 73 4.35 2.18 18.94
CA GLY A 73 4.43 3.64 19.03
C GLY A 73 5.85 4.18 18.95
N GLU A 74 6.84 3.32 18.75
CA GLU A 74 8.22 3.76 18.65
C GLU A 74 8.55 4.19 17.22
N LEU A 75 9.21 5.34 17.09
CA LEU A 75 9.77 5.90 15.87
C LEU A 75 11.30 5.87 15.95
N PHE A 76 11.94 5.40 14.88
CA PHE A 76 13.39 5.23 14.79
C PHE A 76 13.94 6.04 13.62
N ARG A 77 15.12 6.63 13.83
CA ARG A 77 16.00 7.08 12.75
C ARG A 77 17.14 6.10 12.59
N LEU A 78 17.33 5.62 11.35
CA LEU A 78 18.41 4.72 10.99
C LEU A 78 19.35 5.41 10.00
N ASP A 79 20.63 5.06 10.10
CA ASP A 79 21.63 5.42 9.09
C ASP A 79 21.37 4.65 7.79
N PRO A 80 21.25 5.30 6.63
CA PRO A 80 20.87 4.64 5.39
C PRO A 80 21.92 3.65 4.85
N ILE A 81 23.20 3.82 5.19
CA ILE A 81 24.29 2.98 4.69
C ILE A 81 24.43 1.71 5.53
N SER A 82 24.43 1.86 6.85
CA SER A 82 24.71 0.75 7.78
C SER A 82 23.47 0.18 8.46
N GLY A 83 22.31 0.84 8.35
CA GLY A 83 21.09 0.54 9.08
C GLY A 83 21.25 0.70 10.61
N LYS A 84 22.33 1.30 11.11
CA LYS A 84 22.50 1.53 12.53
C LYS A 84 21.48 2.54 13.05
N LYS A 85 20.95 2.25 14.24
CA LYS A 85 20.03 3.15 14.91
C LYS A 85 20.78 4.42 15.35
N VAL A 86 20.26 5.58 14.94
CA VAL A 86 20.74 6.89 15.36
C VAL A 86 20.01 7.31 16.63
N TRP A 87 18.68 7.27 16.63
CA TRP A 87 17.86 7.52 17.80
C TRP A 87 16.54 6.71 17.77
N THR A 88 15.85 6.66 18.88
CA THR A 88 14.49 6.13 19.06
C THR A 88 13.71 7.06 19.94
N VAL A 89 12.48 7.35 19.59
CA VAL A 89 11.52 8.13 20.40
C VAL A 89 10.18 7.43 20.47
N ASP A 90 9.46 7.61 21.56
CA ASP A 90 8.09 7.15 21.74
C ASP A 90 7.13 8.26 21.33
N SER A 91 6.19 7.95 20.44
CA SER A 91 5.15 8.90 19.99
C SER A 91 4.07 9.16 21.04
N GLY A 92 3.99 8.33 22.07
CA GLY A 92 2.95 8.37 23.10
C GLY A 92 1.62 7.72 22.68
N PHE A 93 1.56 7.10 21.49
CA PHE A 93 0.37 6.40 20.99
C PHE A 93 0.76 5.27 20.01
N LYS A 94 -0.18 4.36 19.76
CA LYS A 94 0.01 3.29 18.75
C LYS A 94 -0.01 3.86 17.35
N ILE A 95 1.10 3.73 16.64
CA ILE A 95 1.23 4.17 15.24
C ILE A 95 0.51 3.18 14.32
N SER A 96 -0.26 3.70 13.38
CA SER A 96 -1.09 2.89 12.45
C SER A 96 -0.88 3.23 10.98
N GLY A 97 -0.29 4.35 10.66
CA GLY A 97 0.06 4.78 9.31
C GLY A 97 1.56 4.76 9.07
N ALA A 98 1.96 4.74 7.81
CA ALA A 98 3.35 4.85 7.42
C ALA A 98 3.95 6.20 7.86
N VAL A 99 5.27 6.24 7.97
CA VAL A 99 5.99 7.46 8.34
C VAL A 99 6.00 8.45 7.18
N GLY A 100 5.63 9.71 7.44
CA GLY A 100 5.87 10.83 6.53
C GLY A 100 7.16 11.53 6.90
N ALA A 101 8.03 11.84 5.94
CA ALA A 101 9.24 12.62 6.18
C ALA A 101 9.54 13.56 5.03
N GLY A 102 9.92 14.79 5.33
CA GLY A 102 10.25 15.84 4.38
C GLY A 102 10.34 17.20 5.05
N ASP A 103 11.02 18.16 4.41
CA ASP A 103 11.15 19.55 4.87
C ASP A 103 11.59 19.68 6.33
N GLY A 104 12.49 18.78 6.79
CA GLY A 104 12.99 18.78 8.18
C GLY A 104 12.03 18.17 9.21
N LEU A 105 10.91 17.60 8.79
CA LEU A 105 9.88 17.00 9.64
C LEU A 105 9.78 15.49 9.45
N VAL A 106 9.40 14.82 10.54
CA VAL A 106 8.99 13.41 10.57
C VAL A 106 7.63 13.34 11.25
N VAL A 107 6.62 12.79 10.55
CA VAL A 107 5.23 12.80 11.01
C VAL A 107 4.67 11.40 11.04
N VAL A 108 4.01 11.04 12.14
CA VAL A 108 3.35 9.75 12.33
C VAL A 108 1.92 9.93 12.80
N GLY A 109 1.05 9.01 12.38
CA GLY A 109 -0.36 9.03 12.75
C GLY A 109 -0.80 7.76 13.46
N GLY A 110 -1.85 7.86 14.27
CA GLY A 110 -2.36 6.82 15.15
C GLY A 110 -3.80 6.40 14.89
N LEU A 111 -4.20 5.31 15.58
CA LEU A 111 -5.52 4.69 15.48
C LEU A 111 -6.65 5.53 16.10
N LYS A 112 -6.33 6.43 17.02
CA LYS A 112 -7.32 7.30 17.68
C LYS A 112 -7.23 8.74 17.20
N SER A 113 -6.94 8.90 15.89
CA SER A 113 -6.80 10.19 15.22
C SER A 113 -5.61 11.06 15.64
N GLU A 114 -4.68 10.53 16.43
CA GLU A 114 -3.48 11.26 16.83
C GLU A 114 -2.58 11.51 15.62
N LEU A 115 -1.88 12.64 15.64
CA LEU A 115 -0.84 13.00 14.69
C LEU A 115 0.26 13.74 15.45
N ALA A 116 1.50 13.26 15.35
CA ALA A 116 2.66 13.86 15.96
C ALA A 116 3.72 14.18 14.92
N ALA A 117 4.33 15.35 15.05
CA ALA A 117 5.48 15.77 14.26
C ALA A 117 6.72 15.93 15.14
N PHE A 118 7.82 15.44 14.60
CA PHE A 118 9.15 15.52 15.20
C PHE A 118 10.09 16.22 14.21
N ASP A 119 11.17 16.81 14.72
CA ASP A 119 12.27 17.21 13.88
C ASP A 119 13.19 16.01 13.52
N GLU A 120 14.19 16.25 12.71
CA GLU A 120 15.14 15.21 12.28
C GLU A 120 15.99 14.63 13.42
N ASP A 121 16.08 15.32 14.56
CA ASP A 121 16.78 14.88 15.76
C ASP A 121 15.88 14.10 16.73
N GLY A 122 14.59 13.92 16.38
CA GLY A 122 13.61 13.19 17.17
C GLY A 122 12.95 14.03 18.27
N LYS A 123 13.14 15.35 18.28
CA LYS A 123 12.44 16.23 19.21
C LYS A 123 11.01 16.42 18.79
N LEU A 124 10.08 16.19 19.69
CA LEU A 124 8.65 16.46 19.48
C LEU A 124 8.42 17.97 19.27
N LEU A 125 7.79 18.32 18.15
CA LEU A 125 7.42 19.69 17.79
C LEU A 125 5.98 20.01 18.18
N TRP A 126 5.06 19.15 17.78
CA TRP A 126 3.64 19.30 18.09
C TRP A 126 2.89 17.96 18.03
N ILE A 127 1.76 17.90 18.73
CA ILE A 127 0.76 16.83 18.62
C ILE A 127 -0.59 17.49 18.36
N THR A 128 -1.36 16.87 17.46
CA THR A 128 -2.73 17.30 17.14
C THR A 128 -3.63 16.10 16.86
N ARG A 129 -4.90 16.33 16.52
CA ARG A 129 -5.84 15.29 16.12
C ARG A 129 -6.53 15.65 14.83
N VAL A 130 -6.79 14.64 14.00
CA VAL A 130 -7.62 14.71 12.81
C VAL A 130 -8.99 14.07 13.08
N SER A 131 -9.80 13.85 12.06
CA SER A 131 -11.18 13.38 12.23
C SER A 131 -11.31 11.89 12.56
N SER A 132 -10.37 11.06 12.13
CA SER A 132 -10.41 9.61 12.31
C SER A 132 -8.99 9.01 12.26
N GLU A 133 -8.90 7.68 12.24
CA GLU A 133 -7.62 6.94 12.14
C GLU A 133 -6.76 7.44 10.97
N VAL A 134 -5.45 7.49 11.17
CA VAL A 134 -4.46 7.77 10.12
C VAL A 134 -3.78 6.46 9.72
N LEU A 135 -4.11 5.95 8.53
CA LEU A 135 -3.65 4.64 8.04
C LEU A 135 -2.60 4.74 6.93
N SER A 136 -2.30 5.94 6.45
CA SER A 136 -1.34 6.21 5.38
C SER A 136 -0.28 7.21 5.84
N ALA A 137 0.82 7.31 5.08
CA ALA A 137 1.86 8.29 5.35
C ALA A 137 1.33 9.72 5.19
N PRO A 138 1.48 10.61 6.19
CA PRO A 138 1.33 12.03 5.98
C PRO A 138 2.29 12.53 4.89
N GLN A 139 1.84 13.43 4.04
CA GLN A 139 2.67 14.05 3.01
C GLN A 139 3.05 15.45 3.43
N ILE A 140 4.31 15.83 3.21
CA ILE A 140 4.85 17.12 3.64
C ILE A 140 5.30 17.87 2.39
N ALA A 141 4.78 19.07 2.19
CA ALA A 141 5.16 19.96 1.09
C ALA A 141 4.73 21.40 1.37
N ASP A 142 5.53 22.36 0.91
CA ASP A 142 5.22 23.79 0.93
C ASP A 142 4.77 24.30 2.32
N GLY A 143 5.40 23.82 3.39
CA GLY A 143 5.09 24.18 4.78
C GLY A 143 3.78 23.61 5.31
N MET A 144 3.21 22.60 4.64
CA MET A 144 1.99 21.90 5.05
C MET A 144 2.25 20.40 5.26
N VAL A 145 1.51 19.83 6.21
CA VAL A 145 1.37 18.39 6.42
C VAL A 145 -0.03 18.00 5.97
N VAL A 146 -0.14 17.23 4.90
CA VAL A 146 -1.42 16.75 4.36
C VAL A 146 -1.66 15.32 4.80
N VAL A 147 -2.78 15.10 5.44
CA VAL A 147 -3.18 13.82 6.04
C VAL A 147 -4.54 13.40 5.52
N ARG A 148 -4.66 12.13 5.15
CA ARG A 148 -5.94 11.48 4.91
C ARG A 148 -6.31 10.61 6.09
N SER A 149 -7.51 10.79 6.62
CA SER A 149 -8.09 9.93 7.66
C SER A 149 -9.00 8.84 7.06
N SER A 150 -9.26 7.79 7.83
CA SER A 150 -10.00 6.60 7.37
C SER A 150 -11.47 6.88 7.02
N ASP A 151 -12.03 7.99 7.51
CA ASP A 151 -13.36 8.51 7.15
C ASP A 151 -13.40 9.22 5.78
N GLY A 152 -12.27 9.24 5.05
CA GLY A 152 -12.16 9.81 3.71
C GLY A 152 -11.90 11.32 3.69
N ARG A 153 -11.77 11.97 4.85
CA ARG A 153 -11.39 13.38 4.93
C ARG A 153 -9.91 13.59 4.66
N ILE A 154 -9.58 14.75 4.09
CA ILE A 154 -8.19 15.19 3.91
C ILE A 154 -8.02 16.52 4.61
N ALA A 155 -7.10 16.58 5.56
CA ALA A 155 -6.74 17.80 6.27
C ALA A 155 -5.33 18.24 5.87
N ALA A 156 -5.15 19.54 5.63
CA ALA A 156 -3.83 20.14 5.62
C ALA A 156 -3.61 20.92 6.91
N LEU A 157 -2.47 20.69 7.51
CA LEU A 157 -2.04 21.28 8.75
C LEU A 157 -0.78 22.11 8.50
N SER A 158 -0.59 23.17 9.26
CA SER A 158 0.68 23.91 9.27
C SER A 158 1.81 22.99 9.75
N ALA A 159 2.87 22.91 8.98
CA ALA A 159 4.08 22.16 9.35
C ALA A 159 4.72 22.70 10.65
N GLN A 160 4.55 23.98 10.94
CA GLN A 160 5.17 24.65 12.09
C GLN A 160 4.49 24.31 13.42
N ASP A 161 3.16 24.24 13.48
CA ASP A 161 2.42 24.14 14.74
C ASP A 161 1.25 23.16 14.73
N GLY A 162 1.05 22.41 13.64
CA GLY A 162 -0.01 21.41 13.52
C GLY A 162 -1.43 21.97 13.42
N LYS A 163 -1.61 23.30 13.29
CA LYS A 163 -2.94 23.90 13.14
C LYS A 163 -3.51 23.63 11.77
N ARG A 164 -4.79 23.24 11.74
CA ARG A 164 -5.49 22.97 10.49
C ARG A 164 -5.65 24.26 9.66
N GLN A 165 -5.16 24.20 8.42
CA GLN A 165 -5.27 25.26 7.41
C GLN A 165 -6.55 25.11 6.59
N TRP A 166 -6.83 23.87 6.14
CA TRP A 166 -8.07 23.55 5.42
C TRP A 166 -8.48 22.10 5.66
N LEU A 167 -9.73 21.80 5.33
CA LEU A 167 -10.32 20.47 5.41
C LEU A 167 -11.15 20.23 4.13
N TYR A 168 -10.86 19.12 3.46
CA TYR A 168 -11.68 18.60 2.38
C TYR A 168 -12.55 17.46 2.90
N GLU A 169 -13.82 17.54 2.66
CA GLU A 169 -14.82 16.54 3.06
C GLU A 169 -15.68 16.16 1.86
N ARG A 170 -16.10 14.91 1.84
CA ARG A 170 -17.07 14.41 0.88
C ARG A 170 -17.99 13.38 1.53
N ALA A 171 -19.18 13.20 0.96
CA ALA A 171 -20.06 12.09 1.35
C ALA A 171 -19.42 10.76 0.97
N THR A 172 -19.35 9.83 1.92
CA THR A 172 -18.84 8.46 1.72
C THR A 172 -20.02 7.47 1.74
N PRO A 173 -19.96 6.37 0.95
CA PRO A 173 -20.92 5.28 1.08
C PRO A 173 -20.93 4.68 2.48
N THR A 174 -22.04 4.02 2.84
CA THR A 174 -22.19 3.36 4.15
C THR A 174 -21.20 2.20 4.32
N LEU A 175 -20.87 1.51 3.22
CA LEU A 175 -19.92 0.40 3.22
C LEU A 175 -18.72 0.77 2.34
N ILE A 176 -17.53 0.75 2.92
CA ILE A 176 -16.25 1.03 2.25
C ILE A 176 -15.20 0.00 2.66
N VAL A 177 -14.21 -0.20 1.82
CA VAL A 177 -13.03 -1.00 2.18
C VAL A 177 -12.12 -0.20 3.10
N ARG A 178 -11.80 -0.76 4.28
CA ARG A 178 -10.73 -0.20 5.12
C ARG A 178 -9.40 -0.37 4.40
N ASN A 179 -8.72 0.74 4.15
CA ASN A 179 -7.52 0.75 3.32
C ASN A 179 -6.46 1.73 3.84
N HIS A 180 -5.27 1.65 3.26
CA HIS A 180 -4.13 2.51 3.56
C HIS A 180 -3.85 3.55 2.45
N ALA A 181 -4.86 3.85 1.62
CA ALA A 181 -4.73 4.87 0.59
C ALA A 181 -4.48 6.24 1.22
N GLY A 182 -3.40 6.88 0.81
CA GLY A 182 -3.04 8.21 1.22
C GLY A 182 -3.33 9.25 0.13
N VAL A 183 -2.50 10.26 0.09
CA VAL A 183 -2.50 11.31 -0.92
C VAL A 183 -1.14 11.36 -1.61
N VAL A 184 -1.11 11.88 -2.82
CA VAL A 184 0.12 12.22 -3.55
C VAL A 184 0.11 13.72 -3.78
N ILE A 185 1.19 14.41 -3.40
CA ILE A 185 1.36 15.84 -3.67
C ILE A 185 2.33 16.01 -4.83
N GLN A 186 1.90 16.75 -5.85
CA GLN A 186 2.77 17.11 -6.96
C GLN A 186 2.42 18.51 -7.46
N ARG A 187 3.43 19.40 -7.49
CA ARG A 187 3.31 20.78 -8.01
C ARG A 187 2.14 21.56 -7.40
N GLY A 188 1.99 21.52 -6.08
CA GLY A 188 0.94 22.24 -5.38
C GLY A 188 -0.47 21.66 -5.53
N VAL A 189 -0.59 20.43 -6.04
CA VAL A 189 -1.85 19.68 -6.17
C VAL A 189 -1.79 18.41 -5.35
N VAL A 190 -2.84 18.16 -4.58
CA VAL A 190 -3.08 16.94 -3.80
C VAL A 190 -3.99 16.03 -4.60
N TYR A 191 -3.53 14.84 -4.94
CA TYR A 191 -4.30 13.81 -5.63
C TYR A 191 -4.69 12.71 -4.65
N ALA A 192 -5.97 12.34 -4.63
CA ALA A 192 -6.49 11.31 -3.75
C ALA A 192 -7.57 10.47 -4.42
N GLY A 193 -7.48 9.15 -4.19
CA GLY A 193 -8.54 8.21 -4.56
C GLY A 193 -9.51 8.02 -3.40
N PHE A 194 -10.80 7.77 -3.68
CA PHE A 194 -11.86 7.64 -2.69
C PHE A 194 -12.73 6.42 -2.94
N ALA A 195 -13.63 6.18 -2.01
CA ALA A 195 -14.70 5.22 -2.14
C ALA A 195 -15.59 5.54 -3.36
N ALA A 196 -16.30 4.53 -3.85
CA ALA A 196 -17.11 4.59 -5.06
C ALA A 196 -16.32 5.01 -6.32
N GLY A 197 -15.04 4.65 -6.37
CA GLY A 197 -14.17 4.84 -7.54
C GLY A 197 -13.86 6.29 -7.90
N LYS A 198 -13.94 7.20 -6.96
CA LYS A 198 -13.69 8.63 -7.21
C LYS A 198 -12.22 9.00 -7.04
N LEU A 199 -11.74 9.87 -7.92
CA LEU A 199 -10.41 10.45 -7.90
C LEU A 199 -10.55 11.98 -7.93
N ALA A 200 -9.86 12.68 -7.05
CA ALA A 200 -9.88 14.14 -7.00
C ALA A 200 -8.49 14.75 -7.04
N ALA A 201 -8.38 15.92 -7.67
CA ALA A 201 -7.28 16.84 -7.57
C ALA A 201 -7.74 18.07 -6.76
N ILE A 202 -6.97 18.40 -5.73
CA ILE A 202 -7.30 19.40 -4.73
C ILE A 202 -6.10 20.37 -4.65
N SER A 203 -6.37 21.67 -4.59
CA SER A 203 -5.32 22.67 -4.40
C SER A 203 -4.66 22.50 -3.04
N LEU A 204 -3.34 22.36 -3.01
CA LEU A 204 -2.58 22.26 -1.75
C LEU A 204 -2.74 23.54 -0.91
N SER A 205 -2.80 24.71 -1.55
CA SER A 205 -2.78 25.99 -0.83
C SER A 205 -4.06 26.29 -0.04
N ASN A 206 -5.23 25.78 -0.48
CA ASN A 206 -6.51 26.17 0.10
C ASN A 206 -7.57 25.06 0.19
N GLY A 207 -7.26 23.84 -0.27
CA GLY A 207 -8.20 22.71 -0.23
C GLY A 207 -9.34 22.77 -1.26
N ALA A 208 -9.30 23.71 -2.21
CA ALA A 208 -10.33 23.81 -3.26
C ALA A 208 -10.19 22.67 -4.26
N VAL A 209 -11.32 22.08 -4.66
CA VAL A 209 -11.34 21.03 -5.70
C VAL A 209 -11.01 21.68 -7.05
N ILE A 210 -9.97 21.15 -7.71
CA ILE A 210 -9.60 21.53 -9.08
C ILE A 210 -10.45 20.75 -10.06
N TRP A 211 -10.49 19.42 -9.88
CA TRP A 211 -11.37 18.51 -10.60
C TRP A 211 -11.66 17.24 -9.81
N GLU A 212 -12.74 16.56 -10.14
CA GLU A 212 -13.11 15.23 -9.67
C GLU A 212 -13.54 14.36 -10.86
N SER A 213 -13.03 13.12 -10.92
CA SER A 213 -13.34 12.16 -11.97
C SER A 213 -13.64 10.78 -11.40
N ALA A 214 -14.31 9.94 -12.18
CA ALA A 214 -14.64 8.57 -11.81
C ALA A 214 -13.72 7.59 -12.52
N VAL A 215 -12.90 6.87 -11.78
CA VAL A 215 -12.11 5.71 -12.25
C VAL A 215 -13.03 4.52 -12.51
N SER A 216 -14.00 4.33 -11.63
CA SER A 216 -15.00 3.27 -11.71
C SER A 216 -16.35 3.80 -11.21
N GLN A 217 -17.42 3.13 -11.59
CA GLN A 217 -18.76 3.37 -11.06
C GLN A 217 -19.25 2.12 -10.33
N PRO A 218 -19.82 2.26 -9.12
CA PRO A 218 -20.43 1.14 -8.41
C PRO A 218 -21.46 0.42 -9.25
N ARG A 219 -21.37 -0.91 -9.34
CA ARG A 219 -22.28 -1.77 -10.09
C ARG A 219 -22.66 -2.96 -9.24
N GLY A 220 -23.91 -3.40 -9.33
CA GLY A 220 -24.43 -4.56 -8.63
C GLY A 220 -25.75 -4.30 -7.91
N ASN A 221 -26.34 -5.38 -7.39
CA ASN A 221 -27.64 -5.36 -6.72
C ASN A 221 -27.52 -5.26 -5.21
N THR A 222 -26.37 -5.63 -4.64
CA THR A 222 -26.07 -5.60 -3.21
C THR A 222 -25.03 -4.51 -2.89
N GLU A 223 -24.99 -4.05 -1.64
CA GLU A 223 -23.99 -3.09 -1.19
C GLU A 223 -22.56 -3.64 -1.34
N LEU A 224 -22.36 -4.95 -1.15
CA LEU A 224 -21.04 -5.60 -1.32
C LEU A 224 -20.59 -5.59 -2.80
N GLU A 225 -21.49 -5.83 -3.74
CA GLU A 225 -21.19 -5.77 -5.17
C GLU A 225 -20.91 -4.35 -5.65
N ARG A 226 -21.46 -3.35 -4.96
CA ARG A 226 -21.27 -1.93 -5.28
C ARG A 226 -19.97 -1.33 -4.75
N ILE A 227 -19.20 -2.08 -3.94
CA ILE A 227 -17.89 -1.61 -3.52
C ILE A 227 -17.02 -1.44 -4.77
N SER A 228 -16.51 -0.24 -4.97
CA SER A 228 -15.61 0.09 -6.07
C SER A 228 -14.66 1.18 -5.62
N ASP A 229 -13.83 0.84 -4.62
CA ASP A 229 -13.04 1.80 -3.89
C ASP A 229 -11.61 1.89 -4.43
N ILE A 230 -11.07 3.11 -4.52
CA ILE A 230 -9.64 3.31 -4.77
C ILE A 230 -8.93 3.17 -3.42
N THR A 231 -8.25 2.03 -3.25
CA THR A 231 -7.65 1.59 -1.99
C THR A 231 -6.14 1.81 -1.92
N SER A 232 -5.56 2.40 -2.97
CA SER A 232 -4.13 2.64 -3.13
C SER A 232 -3.83 4.08 -3.52
N LEU A 233 -2.56 4.45 -3.51
CA LEU A 233 -2.11 5.75 -4.00
C LEU A 233 -2.35 5.85 -5.52
N PRO A 234 -2.82 7.01 -6.03
CA PRO A 234 -2.75 7.29 -7.45
C PRO A 234 -1.29 7.44 -7.90
N ALA A 235 -0.99 7.03 -9.12
CA ALA A 235 0.29 7.30 -9.74
C ALA A 235 0.20 8.57 -10.59
N VAL A 236 1.09 9.51 -10.33
CA VAL A 236 1.01 10.88 -10.86
C VAL A 236 2.30 11.23 -11.57
N ASP A 237 2.20 11.83 -12.75
CA ASP A 237 3.28 12.54 -13.40
C ASP A 237 2.83 13.94 -13.90
N ASN A 238 3.63 14.58 -14.73
CA ASN A 238 3.33 15.94 -15.18
C ASN A 238 2.13 16.04 -16.12
N GLU A 239 1.73 14.93 -16.73
CA GLU A 239 0.74 14.87 -17.80
C GLU A 239 -0.51 14.12 -17.36
N SER A 240 -0.35 13.10 -16.51
CA SER A 240 -1.42 12.18 -16.19
C SER A 240 -1.47 11.77 -14.72
N VAL A 241 -2.67 11.38 -14.31
CA VAL A 241 -2.97 10.74 -13.03
C VAL A 241 -3.67 9.43 -13.32
N CYS A 242 -3.09 8.33 -12.87
CA CYS A 242 -3.65 7.00 -13.04
C CYS A 242 -4.03 6.41 -11.70
N ALA A 243 -5.15 5.71 -11.65
CA ALA A 243 -5.60 5.02 -10.45
C ALA A 243 -6.32 3.71 -10.81
N VAL A 244 -6.39 2.81 -9.84
CA VAL A 244 -7.08 1.53 -9.95
C VAL A 244 -8.01 1.36 -8.76
N ALA A 245 -9.21 0.83 -9.02
CA ALA A 245 -10.21 0.55 -7.99
C ALA A 245 -10.29 -0.95 -7.70
N PHE A 246 -10.52 -1.27 -6.45
CA PHE A 246 -10.96 -2.61 -6.03
C PHE A 246 -12.36 -2.88 -6.56
N GLN A 247 -12.62 -4.08 -7.10
CA GLN A 247 -13.86 -4.46 -7.80
C GLN A 247 -14.28 -3.48 -8.89
N GLY A 248 -13.30 -2.87 -9.58
CA GLY A 248 -13.59 -1.79 -10.51
C GLY A 248 -12.67 -1.78 -11.73
N ARG A 249 -12.22 -0.60 -12.06
CA ARG A 249 -11.45 -0.30 -13.27
C ARG A 249 -10.12 0.33 -12.92
N MET A 250 -9.21 0.29 -13.85
CA MET A 250 -8.04 1.14 -13.93
C MET A 250 -8.28 2.22 -14.98
N ALA A 251 -7.92 3.45 -14.69
CA ALA A 251 -8.05 4.56 -15.61
C ALA A 251 -6.91 5.57 -15.43
N CYS A 252 -6.59 6.29 -16.51
CA CYS A 252 -5.72 7.45 -16.51
C CYS A 252 -6.49 8.69 -16.97
N PHE A 253 -6.11 9.82 -16.41
CA PHE A 253 -6.72 11.12 -16.63
C PHE A 253 -5.66 12.17 -16.91
N ASP A 254 -6.00 13.20 -17.68
CA ASP A 254 -5.21 14.40 -17.76
C ASP A 254 -5.02 15.03 -16.38
N SER A 255 -3.78 15.35 -16.00
CA SER A 255 -3.47 15.82 -14.65
C SER A 255 -4.05 17.21 -14.33
N LYS A 256 -4.29 18.05 -15.35
CA LYS A 256 -4.75 19.44 -15.18
C LYS A 256 -6.27 19.55 -15.17
N GLN A 257 -6.93 18.78 -16.06
CA GLN A 257 -8.37 18.90 -16.32
C GLN A 257 -9.19 17.73 -15.78
N GLY A 258 -8.56 16.61 -15.42
CA GLY A 258 -9.24 15.39 -15.00
C GLY A 258 -10.04 14.72 -16.13
N ALA A 259 -9.77 15.08 -17.39
CA ALA A 259 -10.36 14.41 -18.54
C ALA A 259 -9.83 12.99 -18.66
N MET A 260 -10.72 12.01 -18.85
CA MET A 260 -10.33 10.61 -18.99
C MET A 260 -9.55 10.40 -20.29
N LEU A 261 -8.33 9.88 -20.18
CA LEU A 261 -7.52 9.50 -21.32
C LEU A 261 -7.90 8.10 -21.80
N TRP A 262 -8.01 7.16 -20.89
CA TRP A 262 -8.49 5.81 -21.13
C TRP A 262 -8.96 5.13 -19.84
N SER A 263 -9.69 4.04 -19.99
CA SER A 263 -10.14 3.20 -18.89
C SER A 263 -10.27 1.74 -19.34
N ARG A 264 -9.96 0.79 -18.44
CA ARG A 264 -10.07 -0.65 -18.70
C ARG A 264 -10.54 -1.41 -17.47
N GLU A 265 -11.14 -2.59 -17.67
CA GLU A 265 -11.46 -3.51 -16.58
C GLU A 265 -10.17 -4.06 -15.98
N LEU A 266 -9.95 -3.81 -14.70
CA LEU A 266 -8.87 -4.34 -13.89
C LEU A 266 -9.12 -3.98 -12.43
N SER A 267 -9.21 -4.99 -11.57
CA SER A 267 -9.42 -4.83 -10.13
C SER A 267 -8.09 -4.97 -9.39
N SER A 268 -7.81 -4.03 -8.48
CA SER A 268 -6.66 -4.13 -7.59
C SER A 268 -6.97 -3.48 -6.23
N ASP A 269 -6.59 -4.17 -5.16
CA ASP A 269 -6.55 -3.64 -3.79
C ASP A 269 -5.11 -3.26 -3.38
N LYS A 270 -4.12 -3.58 -4.21
CA LYS A 270 -2.68 -3.33 -3.96
C LYS A 270 -2.17 -2.03 -4.55
N GLY A 271 -2.63 -1.72 -5.77
CA GLY A 271 -2.26 -0.48 -6.44
C GLY A 271 -1.32 -0.65 -7.61
N LEU A 272 -0.79 0.48 -8.04
CA LEU A 272 0.00 0.62 -9.25
C LEU A 272 1.20 1.55 -9.04
N THR A 273 2.22 1.40 -9.89
CA THR A 273 3.38 2.28 -9.94
C THR A 273 3.60 2.76 -11.36
N LEU A 274 3.84 4.05 -11.53
CA LEU A 274 4.16 4.67 -12.80
C LEU A 274 5.68 4.88 -12.91
N GLN A 275 6.26 4.41 -14.01
CA GLN A 275 7.65 4.67 -14.34
C GLN A 275 7.79 5.02 -15.83
N ARG A 276 8.03 6.29 -16.13
CA ARG A 276 8.06 6.84 -17.50
C ARG A 276 6.73 6.54 -18.22
N ASN A 277 6.78 5.74 -19.29
CA ASN A 277 5.62 5.41 -20.12
C ASN A 277 4.95 4.08 -19.74
N TYR A 278 5.27 3.51 -18.57
CA TYR A 278 4.79 2.22 -18.14
C TYR A 278 4.10 2.30 -16.79
N LEU A 279 2.97 1.63 -16.67
CA LEU A 279 2.29 1.37 -15.42
C LEU A 279 2.46 -0.10 -15.06
N TYR A 280 2.85 -0.34 -13.82
CA TYR A 280 2.94 -1.69 -13.25
C TYR A 280 1.86 -1.84 -12.22
N VAL A 281 1.11 -2.93 -12.25
CA VAL A 281 -0.06 -3.17 -11.40
C VAL A 281 0.00 -4.58 -10.85
N SER A 282 -0.27 -4.75 -9.55
CA SER A 282 -0.62 -6.04 -8.99
C SER A 282 -2.14 -6.12 -8.90
N ASP A 283 -2.75 -7.08 -9.59
CA ASP A 283 -4.20 -7.25 -9.51
C ASP A 283 -4.63 -7.95 -8.21
N ALA A 284 -5.93 -8.00 -7.96
CA ALA A 284 -6.50 -8.59 -6.75
C ALA A 284 -6.23 -10.11 -6.61
N GLU A 285 -5.87 -10.80 -7.68
CA GLU A 285 -5.57 -12.22 -7.70
C GLU A 285 -4.06 -12.51 -7.62
N GLY A 286 -3.20 -11.49 -7.59
CA GLY A 286 -1.74 -11.63 -7.50
C GLY A 286 -1.04 -11.69 -8.86
N THR A 287 -1.72 -11.35 -9.95
CA THR A 287 -1.09 -11.16 -11.25
C THR A 287 -0.37 -9.81 -11.27
N VAL A 288 0.84 -9.78 -11.79
CA VAL A 288 1.58 -8.54 -12.04
C VAL A 288 1.54 -8.24 -13.55
N LEU A 289 1.16 -7.01 -13.88
CA LEU A 289 1.03 -6.56 -15.28
C LEU A 289 1.91 -5.33 -15.52
N ALA A 290 2.47 -5.24 -16.74
CA ALA A 290 2.92 -3.98 -17.29
C ALA A 290 1.90 -3.49 -18.33
N VAL A 291 1.61 -2.20 -18.26
CA VAL A 291 0.60 -1.53 -19.09
C VAL A 291 1.23 -0.30 -19.71
N ASP A 292 1.00 -0.09 -21.00
CA ASP A 292 1.39 1.15 -21.68
C ASP A 292 0.57 2.33 -21.17
N LYS A 293 1.23 3.39 -20.72
CA LYS A 293 0.57 4.56 -20.10
C LYS A 293 -0.35 5.28 -21.07
N ALA A 294 0.01 5.36 -22.34
CA ALA A 294 -0.72 6.16 -23.33
C ALA A 294 -2.01 5.48 -23.78
N SER A 295 -1.98 4.15 -23.96
CA SER A 295 -3.10 3.38 -24.51
C SER A 295 -3.86 2.53 -23.51
N GLY A 296 -3.26 2.25 -22.34
CA GLY A 296 -3.81 1.27 -21.40
C GLY A 296 -3.67 -0.19 -21.85
N SER A 297 -2.91 -0.47 -22.90
CA SER A 297 -2.71 -1.83 -23.43
C SER A 297 -1.73 -2.61 -22.55
N THR A 298 -2.01 -3.92 -22.34
CA THR A 298 -1.09 -4.81 -21.63
C THR A 298 0.13 -5.08 -22.51
N LEU A 299 1.31 -4.85 -21.95
CA LEU A 299 2.59 -5.16 -22.57
C LEU A 299 3.04 -6.58 -22.22
N TRP A 300 2.96 -6.93 -20.94
CA TRP A 300 3.18 -8.28 -20.45
C TRP A 300 2.34 -8.55 -19.18
N LYS A 301 2.21 -9.82 -18.84
CA LYS A 301 1.47 -10.33 -17.68
C LYS A 301 2.25 -11.49 -17.07
N ASN A 302 2.41 -11.49 -15.74
CA ASN A 302 2.93 -12.61 -14.98
C ASN A 302 1.90 -13.05 -13.93
N ASP A 303 1.37 -14.27 -14.05
CA ASP A 303 0.36 -14.88 -13.17
C ASP A 303 0.93 -16.01 -12.28
N GLN A 304 2.25 -16.18 -12.26
CA GLN A 304 2.90 -17.23 -11.45
C GLN A 304 2.80 -16.99 -9.95
N LEU A 305 2.35 -15.80 -9.54
CA LEU A 305 2.15 -15.41 -8.13
C LEU A 305 0.66 -15.37 -7.75
N PHE A 306 -0.19 -16.11 -8.48
CA PHE A 306 -1.62 -16.19 -8.23
C PHE A 306 -1.94 -16.46 -6.76
N MET A 307 -2.85 -15.67 -6.16
CA MET A 307 -3.29 -15.70 -4.75
C MET A 307 -2.17 -15.59 -3.69
N ARG A 308 -0.97 -15.14 -4.06
CA ARG A 308 0.13 -14.96 -3.11
C ARG A 308 0.11 -13.60 -2.40
N GLN A 309 -0.98 -12.84 -2.53
CA GLN A 309 -1.18 -11.54 -1.86
C GLN A 309 0.01 -10.59 -2.07
N VAL A 310 0.46 -10.50 -3.31
CA VAL A 310 1.62 -9.68 -3.64
C VAL A 310 1.39 -8.19 -3.32
N SER A 311 2.43 -7.49 -2.90
CA SER A 311 2.40 -6.05 -2.67
C SER A 311 2.18 -5.26 -3.97
N ALA A 312 1.95 -3.95 -3.86
CA ALA A 312 2.08 -3.08 -5.03
C ALA A 312 3.47 -3.21 -5.66
N PRO A 313 3.59 -3.08 -6.98
CA PRO A 313 4.88 -3.18 -7.65
C PRO A 313 5.80 -2.02 -7.28
N PHE A 314 7.07 -2.32 -7.10
CA PHE A 314 8.16 -1.35 -6.99
C PHE A 314 9.08 -1.48 -8.20
N VAL A 315 9.48 -0.36 -8.80
CA VAL A 315 10.36 -0.38 -9.98
C VAL A 315 11.75 0.07 -9.58
N LEU A 316 12.73 -0.79 -9.85
CA LEU A 316 14.13 -0.52 -9.64
C LEU A 316 14.90 -0.80 -10.95
N GLU A 317 15.35 0.26 -11.63
CA GLU A 317 16.09 0.18 -12.91
C GLU A 317 15.37 -0.68 -13.96
N LYS A 318 15.90 -1.87 -14.27
CA LYS A 318 15.35 -2.84 -15.23
C LYS A 318 14.45 -3.90 -14.61
N TYR A 319 14.08 -3.73 -13.33
CA TYR A 319 13.34 -4.71 -12.57
C TYR A 319 12.00 -4.18 -12.05
N VAL A 320 11.03 -5.08 -11.90
CA VAL A 320 9.79 -4.91 -11.15
C VAL A 320 9.84 -5.86 -9.97
N VAL A 321 9.59 -5.33 -8.77
CA VAL A 321 9.75 -6.06 -7.51
C VAL A 321 8.44 -6.07 -6.75
N VAL A 322 8.03 -7.24 -6.25
CA VAL A 322 6.87 -7.40 -5.36
C VAL A 322 7.22 -8.31 -4.18
N GLY A 323 6.67 -8.02 -3.01
CA GLY A 323 6.72 -8.90 -1.85
C GLY A 323 5.49 -9.80 -1.79
N ASP A 324 5.54 -10.92 -1.06
CA ASP A 324 4.41 -11.82 -0.86
C ASP A 324 4.11 -12.12 0.62
N PHE A 325 3.02 -12.87 0.86
CA PHE A 325 2.56 -13.21 2.22
C PHE A 325 3.48 -14.18 2.99
N GLU A 326 4.39 -14.89 2.30
CA GLU A 326 5.40 -15.74 2.93
C GLU A 326 6.74 -15.01 3.14
N GLY A 327 6.78 -13.69 2.96
CA GLY A 327 7.99 -12.90 3.11
C GLY A 327 9.02 -13.16 2.02
N ARG A 328 8.56 -13.48 0.83
CA ARG A 328 9.44 -13.59 -0.34
C ARG A 328 9.38 -12.31 -1.16
N LEU A 329 10.52 -11.89 -1.62
CA LEU A 329 10.65 -10.80 -2.58
C LEU A 329 10.90 -11.41 -3.95
N HIS A 330 10.04 -11.13 -4.91
CA HIS A 330 10.10 -11.59 -6.28
C HIS A 330 10.55 -10.46 -7.19
N VAL A 331 11.51 -10.73 -8.04
CA VAL A 331 12.05 -9.77 -9.01
C VAL A 331 11.74 -10.26 -10.41
N MET A 332 11.11 -9.39 -11.20
CA MET A 332 10.75 -9.63 -12.59
C MET A 332 11.52 -8.67 -13.51
N SER A 333 11.80 -9.15 -14.72
CA SER A 333 12.30 -8.31 -15.81
C SER A 333 11.23 -7.28 -16.21
N ARG A 334 11.61 -6.02 -16.37
CA ARG A 334 10.71 -4.99 -16.90
C ARG A 334 10.33 -5.21 -18.36
N GLU A 335 11.14 -5.94 -19.10
CA GLU A 335 10.98 -6.11 -20.54
C GLU A 335 9.82 -7.08 -20.85
N ASP A 336 9.77 -8.21 -20.16
CA ASP A 336 8.85 -9.31 -20.46
C ASP A 336 8.10 -9.88 -19.25
N GLY A 337 8.36 -9.38 -18.04
CA GLY A 337 7.73 -9.85 -16.81
C GLY A 337 8.23 -11.22 -16.31
N SER A 338 9.28 -11.80 -16.89
CA SER A 338 9.85 -13.06 -16.44
C SER A 338 10.48 -12.94 -15.06
N LEU A 339 10.36 -13.97 -14.20
CA LEU A 339 11.03 -14.03 -12.90
C LEU A 339 12.55 -14.18 -13.11
N VAL A 340 13.33 -13.27 -12.53
CA VAL A 340 14.80 -13.21 -12.67
C VAL A 340 15.53 -13.42 -11.35
N ALA A 341 14.90 -13.11 -10.20
CA ALA A 341 15.45 -13.40 -8.88
C ALA A 341 14.34 -13.57 -7.84
N ARG A 342 14.66 -14.25 -6.75
CA ARG A 342 13.80 -14.42 -5.58
C ARG A 342 14.65 -14.55 -4.34
N ILE A 343 14.27 -13.86 -3.24
CA ILE A 343 14.90 -14.02 -1.94
C ILE A 343 13.82 -14.21 -0.87
N LYS A 344 14.11 -15.01 0.14
CA LYS A 344 13.28 -15.14 1.34
C LYS A 344 13.82 -14.21 2.42
N THR A 345 12.92 -13.48 3.08
CA THR A 345 13.22 -12.62 4.23
C THR A 345 13.11 -13.41 5.55
N ASP A 346 12.43 -12.88 6.55
CA ASP A 346 12.19 -13.56 7.83
C ASP A 346 10.99 -14.54 7.79
N GLY A 347 10.27 -14.59 6.67
CA GLY A 347 9.09 -15.44 6.48
C GLY A 347 7.78 -14.77 6.83
N SER A 348 7.80 -13.55 7.36
CA SER A 348 6.59 -12.78 7.61
C SER A 348 6.17 -11.95 6.40
N PRO A 349 4.86 -11.65 6.22
CA PRO A 349 4.36 -10.95 5.04
C PRO A 349 5.06 -9.63 4.73
N ILE A 350 5.28 -9.37 3.44
CA ILE A 350 5.68 -8.08 2.90
C ILE A 350 4.41 -7.44 2.33
N LEU A 351 3.76 -6.58 3.12
CA LEU A 351 2.42 -6.05 2.82
C LEU A 351 2.43 -4.89 1.83
N PHE A 352 3.52 -4.12 1.80
CA PHE A 352 3.63 -2.89 1.03
C PHE A 352 4.82 -2.92 0.07
N ALA A 353 4.76 -2.07 -0.94
CA ALA A 353 5.87 -1.91 -1.88
C ALA A 353 7.14 -1.48 -1.16
N PRO A 354 8.32 -1.99 -1.56
CA PRO A 354 9.59 -1.45 -1.10
C PRO A 354 9.75 0.04 -1.41
N ALA A 355 10.63 0.72 -0.68
CA ALA A 355 11.07 2.08 -0.96
C ALA A 355 12.46 2.06 -1.63
N ALA A 356 12.77 3.09 -2.41
CA ALA A 356 14.11 3.25 -3.00
C ALA A 356 15.13 3.59 -1.90
N LEU A 357 16.29 2.93 -1.93
CA LEU A 357 17.43 3.24 -1.07
C LEU A 357 18.74 3.16 -1.87
N GLY A 358 19.27 4.30 -2.27
CA GLY A 358 20.46 4.35 -3.13
C GLY A 358 20.22 3.62 -4.45
N LYS A 359 21.04 2.60 -4.76
CA LYS A 359 20.89 1.73 -5.93
C LYS A 359 20.05 0.46 -5.65
N GLY A 360 19.54 0.34 -4.43
CA GLY A 360 18.76 -0.80 -3.99
C GLY A 360 17.37 -0.42 -3.50
N LEU A 361 16.84 -1.27 -2.64
CA LEU A 361 15.53 -1.11 -2.04
C LEU A 361 15.56 -1.33 -0.52
N LEU A 362 14.58 -0.76 0.13
CA LEU A 362 14.30 -0.92 1.54
C LEU A 362 12.89 -1.47 1.71
N LEU A 363 12.71 -2.47 2.57
CA LEU A 363 11.40 -2.99 2.91
C LEU A 363 11.27 -3.22 4.42
N GLN A 364 10.02 -3.20 4.89
CA GLN A 364 9.63 -3.61 6.24
C GLN A 364 8.70 -4.82 6.14
N THR A 365 8.98 -5.86 6.92
CA THR A 365 8.11 -7.02 7.04
C THR A 365 7.08 -6.80 8.15
N ARG A 366 5.98 -7.57 8.15
CA ARG A 366 4.94 -7.48 9.17
C ARG A 366 5.47 -7.70 10.58
N ASP A 367 6.41 -8.59 10.76
CA ASP A 367 7.01 -8.88 12.07
C ASP A 367 8.12 -7.87 12.45
N GLY A 368 8.37 -6.85 11.61
CA GLY A 368 9.18 -5.68 11.94
C GLY A 368 10.65 -5.76 11.57
N ALA A 369 11.03 -6.69 10.72
CA ALA A 369 12.38 -6.67 10.15
C ALA A 369 12.46 -5.67 8.98
N ILE A 370 13.51 -4.85 9.01
CA ILE A 370 13.87 -3.93 7.94
C ILE A 370 15.03 -4.51 7.16
N TYR A 371 14.90 -4.57 5.84
CA TYR A 371 15.95 -5.08 4.96
C TYR A 371 16.37 -4.01 3.97
N SER A 372 17.66 -3.79 3.83
CA SER A 372 18.26 -3.10 2.68
C SER A 372 18.82 -4.15 1.73
N ILE A 373 18.36 -4.14 0.48
CA ILE A 373 18.68 -5.16 -0.52
C ILE A 373 19.12 -4.48 -1.81
N GLU A 374 20.21 -4.97 -2.39
CA GLU A 374 20.66 -4.61 -3.74
C GLU A 374 20.35 -5.73 -4.72
N ILE A 375 20.07 -5.39 -5.98
CA ILE A 375 19.83 -6.32 -7.09
C ILE A 375 20.91 -6.08 -8.13
N ASN A 376 21.70 -7.12 -8.46
CA ASN A 376 22.84 -7.06 -9.37
C ASN A 376 22.58 -7.84 -10.66
#